data_48561b8950686bec485d52b931f88dfd
#
_entry.id   48561b8950686bec485d52b931f88dfd
#
_cell.length_a   1.000
_cell.length_b   1.000
_cell.length_c   1.000
_cell.angle_alpha   90.00
_cell.angle_beta   90.00
_cell.angle_gamma   90.00
#
_symmetry.space_group_name_H-M   'P 1'
#
loop_
_entity.id
_entity.type
_entity.pdbx_description
1 polymer ?
#
loop_
_entity_poly.entity_id
_entity_poly.type
_entity_poly.pdbx_seq_one_letter_code
_entity_poly.pdbx_strand_id
1 'polypeptide(L)'
;MNEGGANLTAIAVFVGFVSLSLFITWWAARRTRSTDEFYTAGSKITGFQNGLALAGDFMSAATFLGLTGLVFIGGSDAAIFTLGVTVSWAFLLFVFADRMRNLGRYTFADIVAYRLQPERLRVLAAAGTLTVAIPYLIAQMVGAGSLIETLFNIPYFGAVMIVGTLMIVYVAFGGMLATTWVQVTKAVLLLAGGTVLLLLALSHFGFSVDTLFSRAAELHPRGTGIFRPGGLYDDPISVISLALAFVCGTAGLPHVLMRFFTVPDAREARRSIGYAVLIIGYFQFAIVLIGFAAIALLIADGQFVDENGRISGGANMVSVYLSRVVGGEVFFGLIAAVAFATILAVVAGILLSASAAVAHDFYTHVIRKGNISDSDEVRVSRW
;
A
#
# COMPACT_ATOMS: atom_id res chain seq x y z
N MET A 1 -34.43 -3.93 0.33
CA MET A 1 -33.53 -4.04 -0.83
C MET A 1 -33.76 -2.81 -1.69
N ASN A 2 -32.94 -1.78 -1.57
CA ASN A 2 -32.97 -0.66 -2.52
C ASN A 2 -32.12 -1.06 -3.72
N GLU A 3 -32.75 -1.57 -4.73
CA GLU A 3 -32.14 -1.83 -6.03
C GLU A 3 -31.65 -0.49 -6.62
N GLY A 4 -30.35 -0.34 -6.78
CA GLY A 4 -29.73 0.66 -7.65
C GLY A 4 -29.47 2.07 -7.11
N GLY A 5 -29.64 2.35 -5.82
CA GLY A 5 -29.33 3.66 -5.24
C GLY A 5 -27.93 3.75 -4.66
N ALA A 6 -27.17 4.81 -5.01
CA ALA A 6 -25.89 5.10 -4.39
C ALA A 6 -26.04 5.21 -2.86
N ASN A 7 -25.13 4.57 -2.10
CA ASN A 7 -25.17 4.60 -0.63
C ASN A 7 -24.70 5.97 -0.10
N LEU A 8 -25.65 6.88 0.13
CA LEU A 8 -25.37 8.26 0.55
C LEU A 8 -24.54 8.35 1.82
N THR A 9 -24.74 7.45 2.79
CA THR A 9 -23.96 7.41 4.03
C THR A 9 -22.53 7.04 3.76
N ALA A 10 -22.30 5.97 3.01
CA ALA A 10 -20.95 5.54 2.62
C ALA A 10 -20.23 6.61 1.80
N ILE A 11 -20.94 7.23 0.86
CA ILE A 11 -20.42 8.33 0.03
C ILE A 11 -20.06 9.55 0.88
N ALA A 12 -20.90 9.95 1.83
CA ALA A 12 -20.62 11.11 2.70
C ALA A 12 -19.36 10.88 3.55
N VAL A 13 -19.21 9.70 4.14
CA VAL A 13 -18.01 9.30 4.89
C VAL A 13 -16.78 9.30 3.99
N PHE A 14 -16.91 8.74 2.79
CA PHE A 14 -15.84 8.69 1.79
C PHE A 14 -15.39 10.10 1.38
N VAL A 15 -16.30 10.98 0.98
CA VAL A 15 -16.01 12.37 0.55
C VAL A 15 -15.37 13.16 1.69
N GLY A 16 -15.87 13.02 2.93
CA GLY A 16 -15.30 13.66 4.11
C GLY A 16 -13.84 13.24 4.33
N PHE A 17 -13.55 11.97 4.20
CA PHE A 17 -12.20 11.45 4.39
C PHE A 17 -11.23 11.85 3.26
N VAL A 18 -11.66 11.79 2.01
CA VAL A 18 -10.86 12.26 0.86
C VAL A 18 -10.57 13.76 0.99
N SER A 19 -11.56 14.55 1.40
CA SER A 19 -11.37 15.98 1.65
C SER A 19 -10.34 16.27 2.74
N LEU A 20 -10.36 15.50 3.84
CA LEU A 20 -9.36 15.59 4.91
C LEU A 20 -7.95 15.26 4.38
N SER A 21 -7.81 14.21 3.58
CA SER A 21 -6.53 13.82 2.99
C SER A 21 -5.97 14.88 2.04
N LEU A 22 -6.83 15.48 1.22
CA LEU A 22 -6.48 16.59 0.32
C LEU A 22 -6.07 17.84 1.12
N PHE A 23 -6.78 18.13 2.21
CA PHE A 23 -6.43 19.24 3.11
C PHE A 23 -5.04 19.05 3.75
N ILE A 24 -4.73 17.85 4.25
CA ILE A 24 -3.41 17.53 4.80
C ILE A 24 -2.32 17.73 3.73
N THR A 25 -2.57 17.26 2.51
CA THR A 25 -1.62 17.41 1.38
C THR A 25 -1.38 18.89 1.06
N TRP A 26 -2.43 19.67 0.92
CA TRP A 26 -2.33 21.11 0.67
C TRP A 26 -1.60 21.86 1.79
N TRP A 27 -1.91 21.55 3.05
CA TRP A 27 -1.25 22.15 4.20
C TRP A 27 0.25 21.84 4.23
N ALA A 28 0.63 20.60 3.98
CA ALA A 28 2.03 20.18 3.93
C ALA A 28 2.77 20.78 2.73
N ALA A 29 2.13 20.83 1.55
CA ALA A 29 2.71 21.38 0.33
C ALA A 29 3.11 22.86 0.47
N ARG A 30 2.36 23.65 1.24
CA ARG A 30 2.69 25.05 1.54
C ARG A 30 3.97 25.24 2.36
N ARG A 31 4.46 24.19 3.01
CA ARG A 31 5.66 24.20 3.85
C ARG A 31 6.92 23.71 3.13
N THR A 32 6.78 23.18 1.94
CA THR A 32 7.89 22.66 1.12
C THR A 32 8.46 23.76 0.24
N ARG A 33 9.71 24.22 0.51
CA ARG A 33 10.34 25.34 -0.17
C ARG A 33 11.68 25.04 -0.85
N SER A 34 12.32 23.91 -0.51
CA SER A 34 13.62 23.51 -1.04
C SER A 34 13.58 22.10 -1.64
N THR A 35 14.58 21.76 -2.48
CA THR A 35 14.77 20.39 -3.02
C THR A 35 14.91 19.37 -1.89
N ASP A 36 15.65 19.72 -0.84
CA ASP A 36 15.83 18.85 0.33
C ASP A 36 14.51 18.61 1.08
N GLU A 37 13.69 19.63 1.28
CA GLU A 37 12.36 19.47 1.86
C GLU A 37 11.42 18.68 0.94
N PHE A 38 11.57 18.83 -0.39
CA PHE A 38 10.74 18.14 -1.37
C PHE A 38 11.02 16.64 -1.41
N TYR A 39 12.29 16.20 -1.44
CA TYR A 39 12.66 14.79 -1.55
C TYR A 39 12.85 14.08 -0.22
N THR A 40 13.25 14.79 0.85
CA THR A 40 13.61 14.17 2.14
C THR A 40 12.85 14.70 3.34
N ALA A 41 11.88 15.61 3.14
CA ALA A 41 11.22 16.34 4.25
C ALA A 41 12.22 17.05 5.17
N GLY A 42 13.38 17.47 4.64
CA GLY A 42 14.46 18.12 5.36
C GLY A 42 15.16 17.20 6.38
N SER A 43 15.04 15.91 6.27
CA SER A 43 15.61 14.89 7.18
C SER A 43 15.26 15.14 8.67
N LYS A 44 14.03 15.61 8.95
CA LYS A 44 13.56 15.98 10.30
C LYS A 44 12.54 15.03 10.89
N ILE A 45 12.17 13.98 10.15
CA ILE A 45 11.15 13.01 10.58
C ILE A 45 11.76 12.08 11.64
N THR A 46 11.05 11.87 12.75
CA THR A 46 11.49 10.94 13.80
C THR A 46 11.38 9.49 13.33
N GLY A 47 12.15 8.58 13.93
CA GLY A 47 12.09 7.15 13.60
C GLY A 47 10.70 6.54 13.77
N PHE A 48 9.93 6.97 14.79
CA PHE A 48 8.55 6.50 14.97
C PHE A 48 7.62 7.00 13.86
N GLN A 49 7.66 8.30 13.53
CA GLN A 49 6.86 8.87 12.44
C GLN A 49 7.19 8.22 11.11
N ASN A 50 8.49 8.02 10.84
CA ASN A 50 8.94 7.34 9.62
C ASN A 50 8.55 5.85 9.61
N GLY A 51 8.57 5.18 10.76
CA GLY A 51 8.10 3.81 10.90
C GLY A 51 6.62 3.66 10.57
N LEU A 52 5.77 4.59 11.07
CA LEU A 52 4.36 4.67 10.68
C LEU A 52 4.19 4.99 9.19
N ALA A 53 4.99 5.91 8.64
CA ALA A 53 4.93 6.26 7.23
C ALA A 53 5.34 5.07 6.33
N LEU A 54 6.39 4.33 6.70
CA LEU A 54 6.80 3.09 6.03
C LEU A 54 5.71 2.02 6.09
N ALA A 55 5.12 1.82 7.27
CA ALA A 55 3.98 0.92 7.41
C ALA A 55 2.81 1.39 6.53
N GLY A 56 2.55 2.69 6.49
CA GLY A 56 1.57 3.29 5.59
C GLY A 56 1.89 3.05 4.12
N ASP A 57 3.11 3.21 3.66
CA ASP A 57 3.50 2.94 2.28
C ASP A 57 3.27 1.48 1.90
N PHE A 58 3.54 0.56 2.83
CA PHE A 58 3.34 -0.87 2.61
C PHE A 58 1.87 -1.29 2.68
N MET A 59 1.12 -0.81 3.68
CA MET A 59 -0.32 -1.09 3.85
C MET A 59 -1.14 -0.42 2.74
N SER A 60 -1.07 -0.96 1.52
CA SER A 60 -1.69 -0.47 0.29
C SER A 60 -2.98 -1.23 -0.02
N ALA A 61 -3.65 -0.86 -1.12
CA ALA A 61 -4.76 -1.66 -1.65
C ALA A 61 -4.34 -3.09 -1.96
N ALA A 62 -3.16 -3.27 -2.55
CA ALA A 62 -2.65 -4.60 -2.84
C ALA A 62 -2.49 -5.44 -1.55
N THR A 63 -2.09 -4.81 -0.44
CA THR A 63 -1.95 -5.51 0.84
C THR A 63 -3.30 -5.72 1.52
N PHE A 64 -4.10 -4.67 1.71
CA PHE A 64 -5.35 -4.78 2.46
C PHE A 64 -6.45 -5.48 1.66
N LEU A 65 -6.71 -5.02 0.44
CA LEU A 65 -7.76 -5.60 -0.40
C LEU A 65 -7.29 -6.87 -1.08
N GLY A 66 -6.11 -6.83 -1.70
CA GLY A 66 -5.59 -7.94 -2.50
C GLY A 66 -5.25 -9.17 -1.68
N LEU A 67 -4.49 -9.05 -0.58
CA LEU A 67 -4.14 -10.21 0.26
C LEU A 67 -5.35 -10.82 0.97
N THR A 68 -6.31 -9.99 1.44
CA THR A 68 -7.56 -10.52 2.00
C THR A 68 -8.30 -11.35 0.97
N GLY A 69 -8.36 -10.88 -0.28
CA GLY A 69 -8.94 -11.62 -1.40
C GLY A 69 -8.18 -12.90 -1.74
N LEU A 70 -6.85 -12.88 -1.69
CA LEU A 70 -6.04 -14.08 -1.91
C LEU A 70 -6.25 -15.14 -0.81
N VAL A 71 -6.39 -14.72 0.46
CA VAL A 71 -6.76 -15.63 1.54
C VAL A 71 -8.15 -16.22 1.31
N PHE A 72 -9.11 -15.40 0.88
CA PHE A 72 -10.45 -15.87 0.56
C PHE A 72 -10.46 -16.95 -0.54
N ILE A 73 -9.64 -16.81 -1.58
CA ILE A 73 -9.56 -17.76 -2.71
C ILE A 73 -8.68 -18.95 -2.39
N GLY A 74 -7.49 -18.73 -1.86
CA GLY A 74 -6.41 -19.70 -1.75
C GLY A 74 -6.14 -20.22 -0.34
N GLY A 75 -6.81 -19.66 0.68
CA GLY A 75 -6.60 -20.05 2.08
C GLY A 75 -5.15 -19.80 2.52
N SER A 76 -4.51 -20.82 3.07
CA SER A 76 -3.15 -20.75 3.64
C SER A 76 -2.05 -20.42 2.62
N ASP A 77 -2.26 -20.66 1.33
CA ASP A 77 -1.25 -20.31 0.31
C ASP A 77 -0.97 -18.80 0.26
N ALA A 78 -1.94 -17.97 0.63
CA ALA A 78 -1.72 -16.54 0.78
C ALA A 78 -0.66 -16.19 1.86
N ALA A 79 -0.34 -17.10 2.77
CA ALA A 79 0.73 -16.91 3.76
C ALA A 79 2.11 -16.78 3.11
N ILE A 80 2.32 -17.31 1.91
CA ILE A 80 3.57 -17.14 1.15
C ILE A 80 3.86 -15.65 0.93
N PHE A 81 2.84 -14.88 0.58
CA PHE A 81 2.94 -13.44 0.37
C PHE A 81 3.25 -12.72 1.69
N THR A 82 2.53 -13.05 2.76
CA THR A 82 2.70 -12.42 4.06
C THR A 82 4.07 -12.72 4.68
N LEU A 83 4.54 -13.96 4.58
CA LEU A 83 5.84 -14.37 5.08
C LEU A 83 6.98 -13.76 4.26
N GLY A 84 6.92 -13.80 2.93
CA GLY A 84 7.94 -13.20 2.05
C GLY A 84 8.14 -11.72 2.33
N VAL A 85 7.06 -10.98 2.48
CA VAL A 85 7.09 -9.56 2.85
C VAL A 85 7.66 -9.34 4.24
N THR A 86 7.25 -10.09 5.25
CA THR A 86 7.76 -9.95 6.62
C THR A 86 9.27 -10.19 6.69
N VAL A 87 9.76 -11.21 5.99
CA VAL A 87 11.20 -11.49 5.86
C VAL A 87 11.93 -10.34 5.14
N SER A 88 11.32 -9.75 4.12
CA SER A 88 11.87 -8.58 3.41
C SER A 88 12.10 -7.38 4.34
N TRP A 89 11.14 -7.07 5.21
CA TRP A 89 11.28 -5.99 6.18
C TRP A 89 12.36 -6.27 7.23
N ALA A 90 12.49 -7.52 7.67
CA ALA A 90 13.59 -7.94 8.54
C ALA A 90 14.95 -7.80 7.83
N PHE A 91 15.02 -8.16 6.55
CA PHE A 91 16.22 -7.98 5.73
C PHE A 91 16.60 -6.50 5.57
N LEU A 92 15.64 -5.61 5.32
CA LEU A 92 15.86 -4.17 5.31
C LEU A 92 16.41 -3.66 6.63
N LEU A 93 15.90 -4.15 7.77
CA LEU A 93 16.35 -3.75 9.11
C LEU A 93 17.82 -4.08 9.34
N PHE A 94 18.22 -5.32 9.06
CA PHE A 94 19.56 -5.81 9.44
C PHE A 94 20.64 -5.49 8.41
N VAL A 95 20.28 -5.36 7.12
CA VAL A 95 21.28 -5.24 6.05
C VAL A 95 21.36 -3.83 5.48
N PHE A 96 20.22 -3.15 5.31
CA PHE A 96 20.17 -1.91 4.52
C PHE A 96 20.04 -0.64 5.34
N ALA A 97 19.33 -0.62 6.47
CA ALA A 97 18.93 0.60 7.16
C ALA A 97 20.05 1.63 7.37
N ASP A 98 21.15 1.21 7.99
CA ASP A 98 22.28 2.09 8.31
C ASP A 98 23.03 2.54 7.05
N ARG A 99 23.22 1.58 6.12
CA ARG A 99 24.00 1.83 4.90
C ARG A 99 23.30 2.78 3.96
N MET A 100 22.00 2.59 3.77
CA MET A 100 21.16 3.45 2.93
C MET A 100 21.22 4.90 3.39
N ARG A 101 20.99 5.15 4.70
CA ARG A 101 20.98 6.50 5.25
C ARG A 101 22.34 7.19 5.16
N ASN A 102 23.43 6.45 5.30
CA ASN A 102 24.80 7.01 5.31
C ASN A 102 25.38 7.24 3.91
N LEU A 103 24.92 6.51 2.88
CA LEU A 103 25.53 6.55 1.54
C LEU A 103 24.74 7.35 0.51
N GLY A 104 23.42 7.47 0.69
CA GLY A 104 22.55 8.17 -0.26
C GLY A 104 22.13 9.56 0.20
N ARG A 105 21.53 10.31 -0.73
CA ARG A 105 21.01 11.65 -0.45
C ARG A 105 19.50 11.75 -0.73
N TYR A 106 19.07 11.41 -1.94
CA TYR A 106 17.67 11.56 -2.39
C TYR A 106 17.09 10.27 -2.96
N THR A 107 17.88 9.53 -3.74
CA THR A 107 17.42 8.36 -4.47
C THR A 107 18.32 7.15 -4.23
N PHE A 108 17.82 5.96 -4.61
CA PHE A 108 18.63 4.74 -4.63
C PHE A 108 19.81 4.87 -5.61
N ALA A 109 19.65 5.60 -6.70
CA ALA A 109 20.71 5.82 -7.67
C ALA A 109 21.92 6.53 -7.06
N ASP A 110 21.73 7.40 -6.07
CA ASP A 110 22.84 8.06 -5.35
C ASP A 110 23.75 7.05 -4.66
N ILE A 111 23.18 5.98 -4.09
CA ILE A 111 23.95 4.93 -3.40
C ILE A 111 24.74 4.09 -4.39
N VAL A 112 24.10 3.69 -5.49
CA VAL A 112 24.75 2.88 -6.53
C VAL A 112 25.86 3.67 -7.20
N ALA A 113 25.62 4.96 -7.48
CA ALA A 113 26.58 5.86 -8.12
C ALA A 113 27.78 6.22 -7.20
N TYR A 114 27.69 6.01 -5.89
CA TYR A 114 28.75 6.35 -4.95
C TYR A 114 30.08 5.62 -5.20
N ARG A 115 30.04 4.37 -5.71
CA ARG A 115 31.23 3.53 -5.93
C ARG A 115 31.51 3.20 -7.40
N LEU A 116 30.52 3.42 -8.28
CA LEU A 116 30.59 2.96 -9.66
C LEU A 116 30.43 4.15 -10.62
N GLN A 117 30.72 3.96 -11.91
CA GLN A 117 30.62 5.05 -12.91
C GLN A 117 29.22 5.68 -12.92
N PRO A 118 29.08 6.98 -12.55
CA PRO A 118 27.79 7.53 -12.12
C PRO A 118 26.77 7.65 -13.25
N GLU A 119 27.15 8.07 -14.46
CA GLU A 119 26.17 8.42 -15.52
C GLU A 119 25.36 7.20 -16.00
N ARG A 120 26.03 6.11 -16.38
CA ARG A 120 25.38 4.90 -16.91
C ARG A 120 24.50 4.22 -15.88
N LEU A 121 24.97 4.19 -14.64
CA LEU A 121 24.23 3.55 -13.55
C LEU A 121 23.02 4.36 -13.09
N ARG A 122 23.08 5.69 -13.17
CA ARG A 122 21.91 6.53 -12.90
C ARG A 122 20.81 6.29 -13.94
N VAL A 123 21.15 6.15 -15.21
CA VAL A 123 20.18 5.80 -16.27
C VAL A 123 19.55 4.43 -15.99
N LEU A 124 20.35 3.42 -15.65
CA LEU A 124 19.84 2.09 -15.34
C LEU A 124 18.98 2.08 -14.08
N ALA A 125 19.40 2.80 -13.03
CA ALA A 125 18.63 2.91 -11.80
C ALA A 125 17.30 3.65 -12.00
N ALA A 126 17.30 4.73 -12.78
CA ALA A 126 16.07 5.45 -13.16
C ALA A 126 15.13 4.56 -13.98
N ALA A 127 15.66 3.84 -14.98
CA ALA A 127 14.86 2.87 -15.75
C ALA A 127 14.29 1.76 -14.87
N GLY A 128 15.09 1.21 -13.94
CA GLY A 128 14.63 0.22 -12.96
C GLY A 128 13.52 0.77 -12.06
N THR A 129 13.67 1.99 -11.55
CA THR A 129 12.64 2.67 -10.75
C THR A 129 11.33 2.80 -11.52
N LEU A 130 11.38 3.23 -12.79
CA LEU A 130 10.18 3.36 -13.63
C LEU A 130 9.55 1.99 -13.96
N THR A 131 10.38 0.98 -14.22
CA THR A 131 9.91 -0.40 -14.48
C THR A 131 9.15 -0.98 -13.28
N VAL A 132 9.52 -0.63 -12.06
CA VAL A 132 8.78 -1.03 -10.85
C VAL A 132 7.56 -0.14 -10.61
N ALA A 133 7.71 1.18 -10.78
CA ALA A 133 6.66 2.14 -10.47
C ALA A 133 5.43 1.98 -11.37
N ILE A 134 5.60 1.78 -12.68
CA ILE A 134 4.50 1.73 -13.64
C ILE A 134 3.53 0.56 -13.36
N PRO A 135 3.97 -0.73 -13.26
CA PRO A 135 3.07 -1.83 -12.93
C PRO A 135 2.41 -1.67 -11.57
N TYR A 136 3.14 -1.10 -10.59
CA TYR A 136 2.56 -0.87 -9.27
C TYR A 136 1.46 0.21 -9.29
N LEU A 137 1.64 1.29 -10.06
CA LEU A 137 0.60 2.28 -10.30
C LEU A 137 -0.64 1.67 -10.96
N ILE A 138 -0.45 0.80 -11.98
CA ILE A 138 -1.56 0.09 -12.62
C ILE A 138 -2.32 -0.74 -11.60
N ALA A 139 -1.64 -1.50 -10.74
CA ALA A 139 -2.29 -2.30 -9.70
C ALA A 139 -3.11 -1.44 -8.72
N GLN A 140 -2.58 -0.27 -8.32
CA GLN A 140 -3.32 0.68 -7.48
C GLN A 140 -4.56 1.24 -8.20
N MET A 141 -4.45 1.56 -9.49
CA MET A 141 -5.57 2.08 -10.31
C MET A 141 -6.69 1.05 -10.43
N VAL A 142 -6.35 -0.23 -10.63
CA VAL A 142 -7.33 -1.32 -10.68
C VAL A 142 -8.10 -1.40 -9.36
N GLY A 143 -7.41 -1.42 -8.21
CA GLY A 143 -8.07 -1.45 -6.90
C GLY A 143 -8.97 -0.24 -6.64
N ALA A 144 -8.51 0.96 -7.01
CA ALA A 144 -9.28 2.19 -6.85
C ALA A 144 -10.50 2.24 -7.78
N GLY A 145 -10.35 1.80 -9.03
CA GLY A 145 -11.43 1.74 -10.01
C GLY A 145 -12.58 0.84 -9.53
N SER A 146 -12.27 -0.39 -9.10
CA SER A 146 -13.27 -1.32 -8.56
C SER A 146 -13.99 -0.78 -7.32
N LEU A 147 -13.25 -0.09 -6.44
CA LEU A 147 -13.82 0.49 -5.23
C LEU A 147 -14.82 1.63 -5.56
N ILE A 148 -14.44 2.54 -6.44
CA ILE A 148 -15.29 3.67 -6.86
C ILE A 148 -16.49 3.18 -7.68
N GLU A 149 -16.31 2.23 -8.60
CA GLU A 149 -17.38 1.56 -9.30
C GLU A 149 -18.45 1.02 -8.34
N THR A 150 -18.01 0.29 -7.31
CA THR A 150 -18.90 -0.30 -6.31
C THR A 150 -19.61 0.74 -5.43
N LEU A 151 -18.88 1.78 -4.98
CA LEU A 151 -19.44 2.81 -4.09
C LEU A 151 -20.45 3.72 -4.79
N PHE A 152 -20.14 4.13 -6.01
CA PHE A 152 -20.93 5.14 -6.74
C PHE A 152 -21.84 4.54 -7.81
N ASN A 153 -21.77 3.22 -8.01
CA ASN A 153 -22.53 2.50 -9.04
C ASN A 153 -22.36 3.13 -10.45
N ILE A 154 -21.11 3.43 -10.81
CA ILE A 154 -20.72 3.99 -12.11
C ILE A 154 -19.89 2.98 -12.90
N PRO A 155 -19.86 3.03 -14.25
CA PRO A 155 -19.04 2.14 -15.04
C PRO A 155 -17.54 2.22 -14.68
N TYR A 156 -16.85 1.08 -14.64
CA TYR A 156 -15.42 0.96 -14.26
C TYR A 156 -14.51 1.97 -14.96
N PHE A 157 -14.69 2.17 -16.27
CA PHE A 157 -13.92 3.14 -17.03
C PHE A 157 -14.07 4.57 -16.50
N GLY A 158 -15.29 4.99 -16.18
CA GLY A 158 -15.57 6.29 -15.56
C GLY A 158 -14.93 6.41 -14.18
N ALA A 159 -14.98 5.35 -13.37
CA ALA A 159 -14.34 5.28 -12.07
C ALA A 159 -12.82 5.49 -12.19
N VAL A 160 -12.16 4.79 -13.11
CA VAL A 160 -10.71 4.92 -13.36
C VAL A 160 -10.34 6.34 -13.82
N MET A 161 -11.14 6.98 -14.68
CA MET A 161 -10.88 8.35 -15.13
C MET A 161 -11.01 9.37 -13.98
N ILE A 162 -12.00 9.24 -13.12
CA ILE A 162 -12.16 10.09 -11.92
C ILE A 162 -10.96 9.93 -10.98
N VAL A 163 -10.62 8.69 -10.69
CA VAL A 163 -9.49 8.36 -9.79
C VAL A 163 -8.18 8.87 -10.36
N GLY A 164 -7.90 8.64 -11.64
CA GLY A 164 -6.68 9.09 -12.31
C GLY A 164 -6.53 10.61 -12.26
N THR A 165 -7.60 11.34 -12.56
CA THR A 165 -7.60 12.81 -12.46
C THR A 165 -7.34 13.28 -11.03
N LEU A 166 -8.00 12.68 -10.05
CA LEU A 166 -7.80 13.00 -8.63
C LEU A 166 -6.35 12.73 -8.19
N MET A 167 -5.76 11.63 -8.64
CA MET A 167 -4.36 11.26 -8.35
C MET A 167 -3.36 12.25 -8.95
N ILE A 168 -3.57 12.70 -10.18
CA ILE A 168 -2.71 13.72 -10.82
C ILE A 168 -2.76 15.01 -10.00
N VAL A 169 -3.93 15.49 -9.66
CA VAL A 169 -4.10 16.71 -8.84
C VAL A 169 -3.41 16.53 -7.48
N TYR A 170 -3.61 15.39 -6.83
CA TYR A 170 -3.03 15.10 -5.53
C TYR A 170 -1.49 15.13 -5.53
N VAL A 171 -0.87 14.56 -6.56
CA VAL A 171 0.59 14.43 -6.66
C VAL A 171 1.26 15.73 -7.09
N ALA A 172 0.62 16.52 -7.98
CA ALA A 172 1.17 17.78 -8.45
C ALA A 172 1.51 18.78 -7.31
N PHE A 173 0.81 18.68 -6.19
CA PHE A 173 1.02 19.53 -5.01
C PHE A 173 1.86 18.85 -3.91
N GLY A 174 2.09 17.53 -3.99
CA GLY A 174 2.78 16.75 -2.96
C GLY A 174 4.30 16.88 -3.02
N GLY A 175 4.95 16.62 -1.88
CA GLY A 175 6.38 16.38 -1.73
C GLY A 175 6.56 15.40 -0.57
N MET A 176 7.78 15.06 -0.18
CA MET A 176 8.04 14.02 0.85
C MET A 176 7.38 14.35 2.21
N LEU A 177 7.33 15.62 2.60
CA LEU A 177 6.66 16.03 3.84
C LEU A 177 5.15 15.74 3.77
N ALA A 178 4.50 16.08 2.65
CA ALA A 178 3.08 15.80 2.44
C ALA A 178 2.81 14.31 2.44
N THR A 179 3.57 13.53 1.66
CA THR A 179 3.41 12.08 1.60
C THR A 179 3.64 11.43 2.96
N THR A 180 4.59 11.92 3.77
CA THR A 180 4.84 11.40 5.11
C THR A 180 3.63 11.54 6.02
N TRP A 181 3.05 12.73 6.14
CA TRP A 181 1.91 12.94 7.02
C TRP A 181 0.64 12.24 6.56
N VAL A 182 0.42 12.18 5.25
CA VAL A 182 -0.70 11.40 4.70
C VAL A 182 -0.52 9.91 4.98
N GLN A 183 0.69 9.38 4.82
CA GLN A 183 0.97 7.98 5.11
C GLN A 183 0.81 7.65 6.61
N VAL A 184 1.27 8.54 7.50
CA VAL A 184 1.07 8.39 8.95
C VAL A 184 -0.42 8.36 9.30
N THR A 185 -1.18 9.33 8.80
CA THR A 185 -2.63 9.41 9.07
C THR A 185 -3.35 8.16 8.57
N LYS A 186 -3.06 7.74 7.33
CA LYS A 186 -3.60 6.55 6.72
C LYS A 186 -3.23 5.28 7.49
N ALA A 187 -1.96 5.14 7.91
CA ALA A 187 -1.51 3.99 8.66
C ALA A 187 -2.31 3.81 9.96
N VAL A 188 -2.50 4.89 10.70
CA VAL A 188 -3.30 4.88 11.94
C VAL A 188 -4.74 4.47 11.66
N LEU A 189 -5.35 5.04 10.62
CA LEU A 189 -6.75 4.76 10.29
C LEU A 189 -6.95 3.34 9.76
N LEU A 190 -6.01 2.84 8.94
CA LEU A 190 -6.11 1.47 8.43
C LEU A 190 -5.85 0.43 9.52
N LEU A 191 -4.90 0.70 10.43
CA LEU A 191 -4.68 -0.15 11.60
C LEU A 191 -5.92 -0.18 12.51
N ALA A 192 -6.49 0.99 12.82
CA ALA A 192 -7.69 1.08 13.64
C ALA A 192 -8.88 0.40 12.94
N GLY A 193 -9.16 0.73 11.69
CA GLY A 193 -10.26 0.15 10.91
C GLY A 193 -10.10 -1.35 10.70
N GLY A 194 -8.90 -1.80 10.36
CA GLY A 194 -8.59 -3.24 10.19
C GLY A 194 -8.69 -4.02 11.51
N THR A 195 -8.25 -3.42 12.63
CA THR A 195 -8.40 -4.03 13.97
C THR A 195 -9.86 -4.12 14.36
N VAL A 196 -10.65 -3.07 14.17
CA VAL A 196 -12.10 -3.09 14.43
C VAL A 196 -12.79 -4.13 13.55
N LEU A 197 -12.45 -4.19 12.26
CA LEU A 197 -12.96 -5.21 11.34
C LEU A 197 -12.66 -6.62 11.83
N LEU A 198 -11.43 -6.88 12.25
CA LEU A 198 -11.02 -8.16 12.83
C LEU A 198 -11.82 -8.51 14.09
N LEU A 199 -11.95 -7.56 15.03
CA LEU A 199 -12.65 -7.79 16.28
C LEU A 199 -14.15 -8.03 16.05
N LEU A 200 -14.79 -7.26 15.18
CA LEU A 200 -16.18 -7.46 14.80
C LEU A 200 -16.37 -8.83 14.14
N ALA A 201 -15.48 -9.20 13.21
CA ALA A 201 -15.55 -10.51 12.57
C ALA A 201 -15.35 -11.66 13.57
N LEU A 202 -14.36 -11.57 14.47
CA LEU A 202 -14.12 -12.58 15.52
C LEU A 202 -15.27 -12.69 16.53
N SER A 203 -16.00 -11.62 16.78
CA SER A 203 -17.16 -11.66 17.69
C SER A 203 -18.24 -12.63 17.21
N HIS A 204 -18.40 -12.84 15.90
CA HIS A 204 -19.32 -13.84 15.34
C HIS A 204 -18.92 -15.29 15.63
N PHE A 205 -17.66 -15.50 16.04
CA PHE A 205 -17.12 -16.82 16.41
C PHE A 205 -16.81 -16.93 17.90
N GLY A 206 -17.36 -16.05 18.74
CA GLY A 206 -17.08 -16.01 20.18
C GLY A 206 -15.59 -15.76 20.50
N PHE A 207 -14.87 -15.06 19.63
CA PHE A 207 -13.42 -14.83 19.68
C PHE A 207 -12.56 -16.11 19.62
N SER A 208 -13.15 -17.23 19.16
CA SER A 208 -12.45 -18.50 18.98
C SER A 208 -11.88 -18.59 17.56
N VAL A 209 -10.57 -18.66 17.46
CA VAL A 209 -9.86 -18.85 16.17
C VAL A 209 -10.11 -20.26 15.62
N ASP A 210 -10.24 -21.27 16.49
CA ASP A 210 -10.59 -22.62 16.09
C ASP A 210 -11.96 -22.69 15.43
N THR A 211 -12.97 -22.04 16.03
CA THR A 211 -14.32 -21.96 15.47
C THR A 211 -14.32 -21.25 14.14
N LEU A 212 -13.55 -20.16 14.01
CA LEU A 212 -13.36 -19.43 12.75
C LEU A 212 -12.82 -20.34 11.64
N PHE A 213 -11.71 -21.04 11.89
CA PHE A 213 -11.08 -21.91 10.91
C PHE A 213 -11.95 -23.12 10.55
N SER A 214 -12.59 -23.75 11.55
CA SER A 214 -13.51 -24.85 11.30
C SER A 214 -14.67 -24.41 10.41
N ARG A 215 -15.27 -23.23 10.70
CA ARG A 215 -16.38 -22.70 9.90
C ARG A 215 -15.96 -22.32 8.49
N ALA A 216 -14.76 -21.74 8.33
CA ALA A 216 -14.21 -21.43 7.01
C ALA A 216 -14.00 -22.70 6.19
N ALA A 217 -13.49 -23.77 6.81
CA ALA A 217 -13.31 -25.06 6.14
C ALA A 217 -14.63 -25.73 5.75
N GLU A 218 -15.66 -25.61 6.60
CA GLU A 218 -16.99 -26.17 6.29
C GLU A 218 -17.64 -25.53 5.05
N LEU A 219 -17.46 -24.22 4.88
CA LEU A 219 -18.13 -23.45 3.85
C LEU A 219 -17.34 -23.33 2.54
N HIS A 220 -16.02 -23.41 2.61
CA HIS A 220 -15.19 -23.27 1.43
C HIS A 220 -15.25 -24.53 0.53
N PRO A 221 -15.33 -24.40 -0.82
CA PRO A 221 -15.43 -25.54 -1.74
C PRO A 221 -14.32 -26.60 -1.60
N ARG A 222 -13.12 -26.17 -1.13
CA ARG A 222 -11.98 -27.09 -0.88
C ARG A 222 -12.01 -27.76 0.50
N GLY A 223 -12.97 -27.43 1.35
CA GLY A 223 -13.04 -27.96 2.70
C GLY A 223 -11.75 -27.70 3.50
N THR A 224 -11.26 -28.67 4.27
CA THR A 224 -9.98 -28.59 4.99
C THR A 224 -8.76 -28.45 4.08
N GLY A 225 -8.92 -28.61 2.77
CA GLY A 225 -7.87 -28.36 1.77
C GLY A 225 -7.40 -26.92 1.70
N ILE A 226 -8.18 -25.95 2.25
CA ILE A 226 -7.75 -24.56 2.34
C ILE A 226 -6.55 -24.32 3.27
N PHE A 227 -6.25 -25.28 4.15
CA PHE A 227 -5.09 -25.23 5.06
C PHE A 227 -3.87 -25.96 4.48
N ARG A 228 -3.99 -26.57 3.31
CA ARG A 228 -2.89 -27.29 2.65
C ARG A 228 -2.32 -26.43 1.53
N PRO A 229 -0.99 -26.52 1.27
CA PRO A 229 -0.40 -25.90 0.09
C PRO A 229 -0.98 -26.47 -1.20
N GLY A 230 -0.86 -25.74 -2.31
CA GLY A 230 -1.30 -26.17 -3.64
C GLY A 230 -2.69 -25.64 -4.05
N GLY A 231 -3.20 -24.59 -3.37
CA GLY A 231 -4.47 -23.95 -3.75
C GLY A 231 -4.35 -22.83 -4.76
N LEU A 232 -3.26 -22.09 -4.66
CA LEU A 232 -2.90 -21.05 -5.64
C LEU A 232 -1.74 -21.51 -6.53
N TYR A 233 -0.80 -22.25 -5.96
CA TYR A 233 0.41 -22.72 -6.63
C TYR A 233 0.70 -24.16 -6.20
N ASP A 234 0.71 -25.09 -7.13
CA ASP A 234 0.95 -26.51 -6.92
C ASP A 234 2.41 -26.93 -7.20
N ASP A 235 3.16 -26.08 -7.92
CA ASP A 235 4.57 -26.31 -8.22
C ASP A 235 5.50 -25.68 -7.17
N PRO A 236 6.36 -26.48 -6.49
CA PRO A 236 7.30 -25.96 -5.47
C PRO A 236 8.27 -24.90 -5.98
N ILE A 237 8.69 -24.97 -7.25
CA ILE A 237 9.61 -23.99 -7.83
C ILE A 237 8.92 -22.64 -7.96
N SER A 238 7.67 -22.61 -8.38
CA SER A 238 6.84 -21.40 -8.45
C SER A 238 6.65 -20.79 -7.07
N VAL A 239 6.40 -21.59 -6.04
CA VAL A 239 6.26 -21.13 -4.64
C VAL A 239 7.56 -20.51 -4.13
N ILE A 240 8.71 -21.18 -4.33
CA ILE A 240 10.03 -20.66 -3.90
C ILE A 240 10.37 -19.38 -4.67
N SER A 241 10.16 -19.36 -5.98
CA SER A 241 10.43 -18.19 -6.83
C SER A 241 9.59 -16.99 -6.41
N LEU A 242 8.31 -17.21 -6.10
CA LEU A 242 7.38 -16.18 -5.64
C LEU A 242 7.80 -15.64 -4.26
N ALA A 243 8.11 -16.52 -3.30
CA ALA A 243 8.58 -16.13 -1.99
C ALA A 243 9.87 -15.27 -2.08
N LEU A 244 10.82 -15.70 -2.92
CA LEU A 244 12.07 -14.96 -3.16
C LEU A 244 11.80 -13.61 -3.84
N ALA A 245 10.86 -13.56 -4.81
CA ALA A 245 10.45 -12.33 -5.45
C ALA A 245 9.86 -11.33 -4.45
N PHE A 246 9.07 -11.78 -3.46
CA PHE A 246 8.56 -10.91 -2.39
C PHE A 246 9.64 -10.45 -1.43
N VAL A 247 10.57 -11.32 -1.04
CA VAL A 247 11.70 -10.96 -0.17
C VAL A 247 12.57 -9.89 -0.82
N CYS A 248 13.00 -10.10 -2.06
CA CYS A 248 13.88 -9.17 -2.76
C CYS A 248 13.13 -7.94 -3.30
N GLY A 249 11.93 -8.14 -3.84
CA GLY A 249 11.14 -7.08 -4.49
C GLY A 249 10.64 -6.03 -3.50
N THR A 250 10.11 -6.44 -2.36
CA THR A 250 9.65 -5.50 -1.33
C THR A 250 10.80 -4.67 -0.78
N ALA A 251 11.98 -5.28 -0.57
CA ALA A 251 13.18 -4.57 -0.12
C ALA A 251 13.72 -3.59 -1.17
N GLY A 252 13.41 -3.79 -2.46
CA GLY A 252 13.85 -2.95 -3.57
C GLY A 252 12.87 -1.85 -3.99
N LEU A 253 11.73 -1.67 -3.31
CA LEU A 253 10.74 -0.68 -3.69
C LEU A 253 11.28 0.76 -3.58
N PRO A 254 11.35 1.54 -4.68
CA PRO A 254 12.01 2.84 -4.70
C PRO A 254 11.45 3.84 -3.69
N HIS A 255 10.13 3.92 -3.56
CA HIS A 255 9.45 4.83 -2.63
C HIS A 255 9.70 4.45 -1.16
N VAL A 256 9.89 3.16 -0.85
CA VAL A 256 10.29 2.68 0.49
C VAL A 256 11.74 3.08 0.77
N LEU A 257 12.64 2.91 -0.22
CA LEU A 257 14.05 3.24 -0.07
C LEU A 257 14.28 4.74 0.14
N MET A 258 13.49 5.61 -0.49
CA MET A 258 13.57 7.06 -0.26
C MET A 258 13.26 7.46 1.19
N ARG A 259 12.50 6.66 1.93
CA ARG A 259 12.18 6.94 3.35
C ARG A 259 13.39 6.88 4.28
N PHE A 260 14.47 6.20 3.88
CA PHE A 260 15.70 6.21 4.66
C PHE A 260 16.36 7.60 4.74
N PHE A 261 16.08 8.48 3.78
CA PHE A 261 16.65 9.83 3.72
C PHE A 261 15.82 10.87 4.48
N THR A 262 14.61 10.52 4.94
CA THR A 262 13.73 11.46 5.67
C THR A 262 14.09 11.63 7.15
N VAL A 263 14.86 10.71 7.70
CA VAL A 263 15.28 10.73 9.11
C VAL A 263 16.67 11.36 9.28
N PRO A 264 17.02 11.90 10.47
CA PRO A 264 18.27 12.65 10.66
C PRO A 264 19.53 11.78 10.58
N ASP A 265 19.47 10.53 11.04
CA ASP A 265 20.66 9.67 11.14
C ASP A 265 20.33 8.17 10.97
N ALA A 266 21.38 7.34 10.92
CA ALA A 266 21.28 5.90 10.75
C ALA A 266 20.56 5.20 11.93
N ARG A 267 20.68 5.74 13.15
CA ARG A 267 20.00 5.19 14.34
C ARG A 267 18.49 5.34 14.21
N GLU A 268 18.04 6.52 13.80
CA GLU A 268 16.62 6.78 13.55
C GLU A 268 16.10 5.99 12.32
N ALA A 269 16.94 5.79 11.28
CA ALA A 269 16.61 4.91 10.16
C ALA A 269 16.37 3.46 10.62
N ARG A 270 17.27 2.89 11.44
CA ARG A 270 17.10 1.55 12.01
C ARG A 270 15.87 1.46 12.91
N ARG A 271 15.62 2.45 13.77
CA ARG A 271 14.43 2.50 14.61
C ARG A 271 13.14 2.53 13.78
N SER A 272 13.11 3.30 12.70
CA SER A 272 11.93 3.40 11.84
C SER A 272 11.57 2.06 11.21
N ILE A 273 12.55 1.30 10.73
CA ILE A 273 12.30 -0.05 10.21
C ILE A 273 11.85 -1.01 11.32
N GLY A 274 12.43 -0.92 12.52
CA GLY A 274 11.99 -1.71 13.67
C GLY A 274 10.51 -1.51 13.99
N TYR A 275 10.04 -0.26 14.04
CA TYR A 275 8.62 0.06 14.18
C TYR A 275 7.79 -0.46 12.99
N ALA A 276 8.27 -0.27 11.77
CA ALA A 276 7.57 -0.75 10.57
C ALA A 276 7.39 -2.27 10.59
N VAL A 277 8.43 -3.04 10.95
CA VAL A 277 8.36 -4.52 11.07
C VAL A 277 7.26 -4.96 12.03
N LEU A 278 7.17 -4.34 13.20
CA LEU A 278 6.14 -4.69 14.20
C LEU A 278 4.73 -4.35 13.71
N ILE A 279 4.55 -3.15 13.15
CA ILE A 279 3.25 -2.68 12.68
C ILE A 279 2.78 -3.51 11.48
N ILE A 280 3.65 -3.74 10.51
CA ILE A 280 3.34 -4.52 9.31
C ILE A 280 3.10 -5.99 9.67
N GLY A 281 3.91 -6.57 10.57
CA GLY A 281 3.72 -7.94 11.03
C GLY A 281 2.36 -8.15 11.69
N TYR A 282 1.96 -7.24 12.59
CA TYR A 282 0.62 -7.26 13.17
C TYR A 282 -0.48 -7.17 12.09
N PHE A 283 -0.33 -6.23 11.16
CA PHE A 283 -1.33 -6.02 10.11
C PHE A 283 -1.45 -7.22 9.16
N GLN A 284 -0.33 -7.85 8.80
CA GLN A 284 -0.30 -9.07 8.00
C GLN A 284 -1.05 -10.23 8.69
N PHE A 285 -0.80 -10.39 9.99
CA PHE A 285 -1.52 -11.39 10.78
C PHE A 285 -3.03 -11.11 10.81
N ALA A 286 -3.42 -9.85 11.02
CA ALA A 286 -4.83 -9.44 11.01
C ALA A 286 -5.49 -9.72 9.66
N ILE A 287 -4.82 -9.43 8.53
CA ILE A 287 -5.34 -9.68 7.18
C ILE A 287 -5.64 -11.17 6.95
N VAL A 288 -4.77 -12.07 7.41
CA VAL A 288 -5.00 -13.51 7.27
C VAL A 288 -6.28 -13.91 8.00
N LEU A 289 -6.47 -13.48 9.25
CA LEU A 289 -7.68 -13.76 10.00
C LEU A 289 -8.93 -13.13 9.39
N ILE A 290 -8.83 -11.89 8.89
CA ILE A 290 -9.93 -11.22 8.18
C ILE A 290 -10.30 -12.00 6.91
N GLY A 291 -9.33 -12.52 6.17
CA GLY A 291 -9.59 -13.32 4.98
C GLY A 291 -10.32 -14.63 5.28
N PHE A 292 -9.92 -15.36 6.33
CA PHE A 292 -10.64 -16.56 6.79
C PHE A 292 -12.03 -16.23 7.35
N ALA A 293 -12.17 -15.10 8.06
CA ALA A 293 -13.48 -14.63 8.51
C ALA A 293 -14.40 -14.28 7.33
N ALA A 294 -13.84 -13.72 6.27
CA ALA A 294 -14.59 -13.45 5.05
C ALA A 294 -15.09 -14.74 4.38
N ILE A 295 -14.29 -15.81 4.33
CA ILE A 295 -14.76 -17.12 3.84
C ILE A 295 -15.99 -17.55 4.64
N ALA A 296 -15.89 -17.54 5.97
CA ALA A 296 -16.96 -18.02 6.84
C ALA A 296 -18.23 -17.17 6.80
N LEU A 297 -18.10 -15.84 6.70
CA LEU A 297 -19.24 -14.92 6.82
C LEU A 297 -19.85 -14.55 5.47
N LEU A 298 -19.04 -14.29 4.41
CA LEU A 298 -19.58 -13.90 3.11
C LEU A 298 -20.20 -15.08 2.35
N ILE A 299 -19.62 -16.29 2.47
CA ILE A 299 -20.22 -17.47 1.84
C ILE A 299 -21.53 -17.85 2.55
N ALA A 300 -21.58 -17.73 3.88
CA ALA A 300 -22.82 -17.98 4.63
C ALA A 300 -23.92 -16.94 4.34
N ASP A 301 -23.56 -15.67 4.14
CA ASP A 301 -24.49 -14.59 3.80
C ASP A 301 -25.03 -14.76 2.37
N GLY A 302 -24.19 -15.19 1.43
CA GLY A 302 -24.58 -15.46 0.03
C GLY A 302 -24.88 -14.22 -0.82
N GLN A 303 -24.98 -13.03 -0.25
CA GLN A 303 -25.38 -11.80 -0.97
C GLN A 303 -24.31 -11.32 -1.95
N PHE A 304 -23.02 -11.51 -1.62
CA PHE A 304 -21.89 -10.97 -2.36
C PHE A 304 -21.08 -12.05 -3.11
N VAL A 305 -21.56 -13.29 -3.06
CA VAL A 305 -20.90 -14.46 -3.65
C VAL A 305 -21.81 -15.07 -4.71
N ASP A 306 -21.27 -15.33 -5.90
CA ASP A 306 -22.00 -16.01 -6.95
C ASP A 306 -22.09 -17.55 -6.68
N GLU A 307 -22.86 -18.27 -7.53
CA GLU A 307 -23.03 -19.72 -7.45
C GLU A 307 -21.72 -20.51 -7.54
N ASN A 308 -20.66 -19.90 -8.06
CA ASN A 308 -19.32 -20.49 -8.16
C ASN A 308 -18.39 -20.11 -7.00
N GLY A 309 -18.89 -19.44 -5.96
CA GLY A 309 -18.11 -18.97 -4.82
C GLY A 309 -17.22 -17.76 -5.12
N ARG A 310 -17.49 -17.01 -6.19
CA ARG A 310 -16.71 -15.82 -6.55
C ARG A 310 -17.36 -14.56 -6.00
N ILE A 311 -16.52 -13.62 -5.55
CA ILE A 311 -16.97 -12.32 -5.04
C ILE A 311 -17.37 -11.39 -6.18
N SER A 312 -18.53 -10.78 -6.05
CA SER A 312 -19.01 -9.71 -6.94
C SER A 312 -18.03 -8.53 -6.96
N GLY A 313 -17.67 -8.02 -8.13
CA GLY A 313 -16.64 -6.96 -8.25
C GLY A 313 -15.21 -7.44 -8.03
N GLY A 314 -14.98 -8.74 -7.85
CA GLY A 314 -13.66 -9.35 -7.74
C GLY A 314 -13.09 -9.44 -6.33
N ALA A 315 -11.99 -10.17 -6.19
CA ALA A 315 -11.38 -10.51 -4.89
C ALA A 315 -10.98 -9.29 -4.03
N ASN A 316 -10.69 -8.15 -4.64
CA ASN A 316 -10.35 -6.93 -3.93
C ASN A 316 -11.51 -6.37 -3.08
N MET A 317 -12.75 -6.83 -3.31
CA MET A 317 -13.92 -6.38 -2.56
C MET A 317 -14.19 -7.18 -1.28
N VAL A 318 -13.47 -8.26 -1.04
CA VAL A 318 -13.67 -9.17 0.11
C VAL A 318 -13.72 -8.45 1.45
N SER A 319 -12.68 -7.67 1.79
CA SER A 319 -12.62 -6.95 3.08
C SER A 319 -13.67 -5.84 3.18
N VAL A 320 -14.03 -5.24 2.05
CA VAL A 320 -15.03 -4.16 1.96
C VAL A 320 -16.42 -4.73 2.21
N TYR A 321 -16.80 -5.84 1.55
CA TYR A 321 -18.08 -6.49 1.81
C TYR A 321 -18.16 -7.12 3.21
N LEU A 322 -17.05 -7.69 3.69
CA LEU A 322 -17.01 -8.17 5.07
C LEU A 322 -17.34 -7.05 6.06
N SER A 323 -16.80 -5.85 5.86
CA SER A 323 -17.10 -4.70 6.73
C SER A 323 -18.59 -4.32 6.73
N ARG A 324 -19.28 -4.52 5.61
CA ARG A 324 -20.75 -4.32 5.50
C ARG A 324 -21.52 -5.36 6.31
N VAL A 325 -21.10 -6.63 6.19
CA VAL A 325 -21.78 -7.74 6.91
C VAL A 325 -21.62 -7.62 8.43
N VAL A 326 -20.41 -7.27 8.91
CA VAL A 326 -20.15 -7.23 10.36
C VAL A 326 -20.41 -5.88 11.04
N GLY A 327 -20.45 -4.78 10.28
CA GLY A 327 -20.56 -3.42 10.84
C GLY A 327 -21.57 -2.50 10.14
N GLY A 328 -22.30 -3.02 9.15
CA GLY A 328 -23.35 -2.28 8.42
C GLY A 328 -22.80 -1.17 7.51
N GLU A 329 -23.71 -0.32 7.03
CA GLU A 329 -23.43 0.64 5.97
C GLU A 329 -22.43 1.75 6.36
N VAL A 330 -22.45 2.20 7.61
CA VAL A 330 -21.51 3.23 8.08
C VAL A 330 -20.08 2.69 8.11
N PHE A 331 -19.90 1.48 8.62
CA PHE A 331 -18.59 0.84 8.69
C PHE A 331 -18.08 0.43 7.29
N PHE A 332 -18.96 -0.01 6.40
CA PHE A 332 -18.66 -0.21 4.99
C PHE A 332 -18.10 1.06 4.35
N GLY A 333 -18.77 2.21 4.51
CA GLY A 333 -18.31 3.48 3.99
C GLY A 333 -16.97 3.92 4.58
N LEU A 334 -16.76 3.69 5.87
CA LEU A 334 -15.49 3.99 6.54
C LEU A 334 -14.34 3.15 5.98
N ILE A 335 -14.50 1.83 5.89
CA ILE A 335 -13.47 0.92 5.37
C ILE A 335 -13.18 1.21 3.90
N ALA A 336 -14.19 1.47 3.10
CA ALA A 336 -14.03 1.86 1.71
C ALA A 336 -13.28 3.19 1.55
N ALA A 337 -13.61 4.20 2.38
CA ALA A 337 -12.91 5.48 2.39
C ALA A 337 -11.44 5.36 2.81
N VAL A 338 -11.17 4.58 3.86
CA VAL A 338 -9.81 4.31 4.33
C VAL A 338 -9.01 3.53 3.27
N ALA A 339 -9.61 2.53 2.63
CA ALA A 339 -8.99 1.79 1.53
C ALA A 339 -8.64 2.71 0.35
N PHE A 340 -9.55 3.59 -0.05
CA PHE A 340 -9.31 4.54 -1.14
C PHE A 340 -8.21 5.56 -0.80
N ALA A 341 -8.25 6.15 0.40
CA ALA A 341 -7.19 7.05 0.84
C ALA A 341 -5.82 6.36 0.90
N THR A 342 -5.83 5.07 1.21
CA THR A 342 -4.65 4.21 1.15
C THR A 342 -4.07 4.15 -0.26
N ILE A 343 -4.91 4.01 -1.27
CA ILE A 343 -4.50 4.00 -2.67
C ILE A 343 -3.89 5.35 -3.07
N LEU A 344 -4.58 6.45 -2.79
CA LEU A 344 -4.10 7.81 -3.10
C LEU A 344 -2.72 8.10 -2.49
N ALA A 345 -2.53 7.72 -1.22
CA ALA A 345 -1.29 7.97 -0.51
C ALA A 345 -0.12 7.15 -1.09
N VAL A 346 -0.33 5.88 -1.44
CA VAL A 346 0.71 5.03 -2.04
C VAL A 346 1.07 5.52 -3.43
N VAL A 347 0.09 5.89 -4.24
CA VAL A 347 0.32 6.48 -5.56
C VAL A 347 1.18 7.74 -5.46
N ALA A 348 0.94 8.61 -4.47
CA ALA A 348 1.78 9.78 -4.26
C ALA A 348 3.25 9.42 -3.97
N GLY A 349 3.50 8.41 -3.14
CA GLY A 349 4.85 7.92 -2.85
C GLY A 349 5.55 7.33 -4.08
N ILE A 350 4.83 6.50 -4.85
CA ILE A 350 5.36 5.88 -6.08
C ILE A 350 5.66 6.96 -7.13
N LEU A 351 4.75 7.90 -7.36
CA LEU A 351 4.94 8.98 -8.32
C LEU A 351 6.06 9.93 -7.89
N LEU A 352 6.22 10.21 -6.60
CA LEU A 352 7.35 11.01 -6.11
C LEU A 352 8.68 10.30 -6.40
N SER A 353 8.76 8.98 -6.19
CA SER A 353 9.99 8.23 -6.50
C SER A 353 10.25 8.14 -8.01
N ALA A 354 9.22 7.98 -8.82
CA ALA A 354 9.33 8.00 -10.28
C ALA A 354 9.76 9.39 -10.79
N SER A 355 9.18 10.46 -10.26
CA SER A 355 9.57 11.82 -10.61
C SER A 355 11.00 12.15 -10.20
N ALA A 356 11.44 11.67 -9.02
CA ALA A 356 12.83 11.79 -8.58
C ALA A 356 13.79 11.07 -9.52
N ALA A 357 13.46 9.87 -9.99
CA ALA A 357 14.27 9.13 -10.96
C ALA A 357 14.40 9.89 -12.30
N VAL A 358 13.32 10.51 -12.78
CA VAL A 358 13.33 11.29 -14.01
C VAL A 358 14.03 12.65 -13.82
N ALA A 359 13.66 13.41 -12.81
CA ALA A 359 14.16 14.77 -12.62
C ALA A 359 15.57 14.80 -12.01
N HIS A 360 15.77 14.09 -10.88
CA HIS A 360 17.06 14.10 -10.19
C HIS A 360 18.09 13.19 -10.88
N ASP A 361 17.77 11.92 -11.09
CA ASP A 361 18.78 10.97 -11.60
C ASP A 361 19.07 11.16 -13.08
N PHE A 362 18.03 11.34 -13.90
CA PHE A 362 18.22 11.44 -15.35
C PHE A 362 18.43 12.89 -15.82
N TYR A 363 17.48 13.81 -15.56
CA TYR A 363 17.54 15.16 -16.10
C TYR A 363 18.68 15.98 -15.46
N THR A 364 18.75 16.04 -14.14
CA THR A 364 19.77 16.85 -13.44
C THR A 364 21.17 16.30 -13.64
N HIS A 365 21.40 15.00 -13.45
CA HIS A 365 22.75 14.45 -13.47
C HIS A 365 23.23 14.00 -14.85
N VAL A 366 22.34 13.47 -15.70
CA VAL A 366 22.75 12.98 -17.03
C VAL A 366 22.66 14.09 -18.09
N ILE A 367 21.52 14.80 -18.16
CA ILE A 367 21.32 15.83 -19.19
C ILE A 367 22.03 17.14 -18.81
N ARG A 368 21.78 17.64 -17.59
CA ARG A 368 22.30 18.95 -17.12
C ARG A 368 23.66 18.87 -16.43
N LYS A 369 24.20 17.67 -16.19
CA LYS A 369 25.50 17.43 -15.53
C LYS A 369 25.66 18.19 -14.22
N GLY A 370 24.59 18.29 -13.43
CA GLY A 370 24.55 19.02 -12.15
C GLY A 370 24.34 20.54 -12.27
N ASN A 371 24.25 21.09 -13.49
CA ASN A 371 24.06 22.54 -13.72
C ASN A 371 22.57 22.90 -13.80
N ILE A 372 21.90 22.90 -12.65
CA ILE A 372 20.48 23.28 -12.54
C ILE A 372 20.25 23.92 -11.17
N SER A 373 19.30 24.87 -11.09
CA SER A 373 18.88 25.44 -9.81
C SER A 373 17.93 24.49 -9.07
N ASP A 374 17.91 24.55 -7.74
CA ASP A 374 16.97 23.77 -6.90
C ASP A 374 15.52 24.02 -7.29
N SER A 375 15.17 25.26 -7.60
CA SER A 375 13.81 25.64 -8.04
C SER A 375 13.40 25.02 -9.36
N ASP A 376 14.34 24.90 -10.32
CA ASP A 376 14.10 24.29 -11.62
C ASP A 376 14.01 22.76 -11.51
N GLU A 377 14.83 22.15 -10.67
CA GLU A 377 14.75 20.71 -10.40
C GLU A 377 13.40 20.33 -9.78
N VAL A 378 12.94 21.04 -8.76
CA VAL A 378 11.60 20.85 -8.16
C VAL A 378 10.49 21.09 -9.19
N ARG A 379 10.66 22.08 -10.09
CA ARG A 379 9.71 22.33 -11.16
C ARG A 379 9.63 21.16 -12.14
N VAL A 380 10.77 20.62 -12.58
CA VAL A 380 10.81 19.44 -13.45
C VAL A 380 10.19 18.21 -12.77
N SER A 381 10.41 18.05 -11.46
CA SER A 381 9.80 16.94 -10.70
C SER A 381 8.27 17.01 -10.58
N ARG A 382 7.70 18.19 -10.72
CA ARG A 382 6.23 18.39 -10.66
C ARG A 382 5.52 18.20 -12.00
N TRP A 383 6.27 18.22 -13.12
CA TRP A 383 5.78 17.99 -14.48
C TRP A 383 5.96 16.55 -14.95
#